data_528e10d58318d4a8e8f1349ee37f0c78
#
_entry.id   528e10d58318d4a8e8f1349ee37f0c78
#
_cell.length_a   1.000
_cell.length_b   1.000
_cell.length_c   1.000
_cell.angle_alpha   90.00
_cell.angle_beta   90.00
_cell.angle_gamma   90.00
#
_symmetry.space_group_name_H-M   'P 1'
#
loop_
_entity.id
_entity.type
_entity.pdbx_description
1 polymer ?
#
loop_
_entity_poly.entity_id
_entity_poly.type
_entity_poly.pdbx_seq_one_letter_code
_entity_poly.pdbx_strand_id
1 'polypeptide(L)'
;MDRNRKPIKPYDVNATHRNNPKHTSKCRDSTHKKVILVTPSSEMTDNSSVSTQARSHMTHRNLPPKLRIFLVTTVLTLAVPTAWAGKTLDAVKQRGQLVCGVNTGLAGFGAADSQGKWTGLDVDICRAVAAATLGDANKVRFVPLSAPQRFTALQSGEVDVLSRNTTFTLTRDASMGLHQTAVTFYDGQAFMVPAKSNIKSAKQLKGATVCVQSGTTTEKNLTDFSRANKLDIKPVVFEKFDAANAAYFAGRCKAYTTDGSGLASIRAKEAKNPKDHVILPELISKEPMGPLVRRGDDEWLAIVKWTVYGLIEAEEAGITSTNIDALKADSTDPVVLRLLGKSDDTGKLLGLDREWLSRAIAAVGNYGEIFEHHLGEKTPLGLKRGLNAQWNKGGLQYAIPIR
;
A
#
# COMPACT_ATOMS: atom_id res chain seq x y z
N MET A 1 10.00 8.67 -43.75
CA MET A 1 9.40 7.51 -44.47
C MET A 1 10.33 6.33 -44.24
N ASP A 2 10.02 5.48 -43.27
CA ASP A 2 10.74 4.21 -43.09
C ASP A 2 9.70 3.10 -42.95
N ARG A 3 9.61 2.30 -44.03
CA ARG A 3 8.66 1.20 -44.18
C ARG A 3 9.40 -0.07 -43.82
N ASN A 4 9.33 -0.49 -42.51
CA ASN A 4 9.58 -1.90 -42.13
C ASN A 4 9.18 -2.17 -40.67
N ARG A 5 7.89 -2.19 -40.38
CA ARG A 5 7.35 -2.84 -39.20
C ARG A 5 6.47 -4.01 -39.64
N LYS A 6 6.94 -5.23 -39.42
CA LYS A 6 6.10 -6.43 -39.53
C LYS A 6 5.02 -6.41 -38.45
N PRO A 7 3.76 -6.75 -38.78
CA PRO A 7 2.69 -6.85 -37.81
C PRO A 7 2.90 -8.07 -36.89
N ILE A 8 2.67 -7.85 -35.59
CA ILE A 8 2.62 -8.91 -34.58
C ILE A 8 1.33 -9.71 -34.81
N LYS A 9 1.47 -11.02 -35.04
CA LYS A 9 0.32 -11.94 -35.18
C LYS A 9 -0.37 -12.14 -33.83
N PRO A 10 -1.71 -12.24 -33.81
CA PRO A 10 -2.45 -12.58 -32.58
C PRO A 10 -2.16 -14.01 -32.14
N TYR A 11 -2.16 -14.22 -30.82
CA TYR A 11 -1.98 -15.52 -30.18
C TYR A 11 -3.10 -16.49 -30.59
N ASP A 12 -2.73 -17.63 -31.16
CA ASP A 12 -3.64 -18.70 -31.53
C ASP A 12 -3.85 -19.66 -30.33
N VAL A 13 -5.07 -19.73 -29.82
CA VAL A 13 -5.44 -20.48 -28.61
C VAL A 13 -5.69 -21.98 -28.88
N ASN A 14 -5.49 -22.47 -30.12
CA ASN A 14 -5.83 -23.82 -30.56
C ASN A 14 -4.64 -24.70 -30.95
N ALA A 15 -3.56 -24.72 -30.15
CA ALA A 15 -2.51 -25.73 -30.32
C ALA A 15 -2.75 -26.93 -29.37
N THR A 16 -3.58 -27.87 -29.83
CA THR A 16 -3.77 -29.19 -29.26
C THR A 16 -2.50 -30.03 -29.35
N HIS A 17 -2.23 -30.74 -28.27
CA HIS A 17 -1.44 -31.96 -28.09
C HIS A 17 -0.85 -32.61 -29.33
N ARG A 18 0.47 -32.69 -29.41
CA ARG A 18 1.16 -33.85 -30.04
C ARG A 18 2.27 -34.38 -29.13
N ASN A 19 2.13 -35.66 -28.85
CA ASN A 19 3.03 -36.53 -28.13
C ASN A 19 4.46 -36.52 -28.67
N ASN A 20 5.44 -36.57 -27.80
CA ASN A 20 6.73 -37.16 -28.12
C ASN A 20 7.30 -37.98 -26.93
N PRO A 21 7.91 -39.13 -27.16
CA PRO A 21 8.13 -40.17 -26.14
C PRO A 21 9.55 -40.16 -25.57
N LYS A 22 9.63 -40.65 -24.35
CA LYS A 22 10.71 -41.44 -23.71
C LYS A 22 12.12 -40.85 -23.66
N HIS A 23 12.46 -40.31 -22.46
CA HIS A 23 13.79 -40.57 -21.91
C HIS A 23 13.62 -41.05 -20.46
N THR A 24 13.95 -42.34 -20.28
CA THR A 24 14.10 -43.04 -18.99
C THR A 24 15.46 -42.63 -18.41
N SER A 25 15.49 -42.01 -17.24
CA SER A 25 16.67 -42.00 -16.38
C SER A 25 16.29 -42.51 -14.99
N LYS A 26 17.00 -43.59 -14.64
CA LYS A 26 16.92 -44.35 -13.38
C LYS A 26 17.18 -43.43 -12.19
N CYS A 27 16.22 -43.32 -11.28
CA CYS A 27 16.50 -42.92 -9.90
C CYS A 27 17.01 -44.11 -9.13
N ARG A 28 18.19 -43.98 -8.59
CA ARG A 28 18.86 -44.91 -7.68
C ARG A 28 18.37 -44.65 -6.26
N ASP A 29 17.83 -45.68 -5.68
CA ASP A 29 17.40 -45.84 -4.31
C ASP A 29 18.62 -45.71 -3.35
N SER A 30 18.53 -44.97 -2.28
CA SER A 30 19.40 -45.12 -1.11
C SER A 30 18.73 -44.63 0.18
N THR A 31 18.21 -45.65 0.91
CA THR A 31 18.36 -45.88 2.34
C THR A 31 17.93 -44.83 3.37
N HIS A 32 16.89 -45.20 4.07
CA HIS A 32 16.59 -45.07 5.50
C HIS A 32 17.45 -44.11 6.35
N LYS A 33 16.79 -43.11 6.94
CA LYS A 33 17.14 -42.62 8.27
C LYS A 33 15.90 -42.53 9.15
N LYS A 34 15.98 -43.25 10.28
CA LYS A 34 15.03 -43.33 11.38
C LYS A 34 14.75 -41.96 11.98
N VAL A 35 13.50 -41.63 12.14
CA VAL A 35 13.03 -40.55 13.01
C VAL A 35 12.93 -41.13 14.42
N ILE A 36 13.69 -40.56 15.34
CA ILE A 36 13.58 -40.83 16.78
C ILE A 36 12.60 -39.82 17.36
N LEU A 37 11.46 -40.33 17.81
CA LEU A 37 10.53 -39.60 18.68
C LEU A 37 11.12 -39.58 20.09
N VAL A 38 11.39 -38.39 20.60
CA VAL A 38 11.73 -38.17 22.01
C VAL A 38 10.49 -37.59 22.69
N THR A 39 9.89 -38.41 23.55
CA THR A 39 8.90 -38.01 24.54
C THR A 39 9.62 -37.57 25.82
N PRO A 40 9.26 -36.46 26.49
CA PRO A 40 9.78 -36.19 27.83
C PRO A 40 8.92 -36.90 28.87
N SER A 41 9.53 -37.79 29.63
CA SER A 41 9.00 -38.41 30.84
C SER A 41 8.99 -37.41 31.99
N SER A 42 7.87 -37.43 32.71
CA SER A 42 7.66 -36.80 34.02
C SER A 42 8.40 -37.57 35.11
N GLU A 43 9.23 -36.92 35.88
CA GLU A 43 9.64 -37.39 37.21
C GLU A 43 8.93 -36.60 38.28
N MET A 44 8.19 -37.36 39.08
CA MET A 44 7.65 -37.01 40.38
C MET A 44 8.77 -36.99 41.41
N THR A 45 8.81 -35.95 42.25
CA THR A 45 9.38 -36.08 43.60
C THR A 45 8.39 -35.60 44.64
N ASP A 46 8.05 -36.56 45.42
CA ASP A 46 7.28 -36.54 46.66
C ASP A 46 7.99 -35.74 47.76
N ASN A 47 7.32 -34.91 48.53
CA ASN A 47 7.66 -34.71 49.91
C ASN A 47 6.47 -34.23 50.75
N SER A 48 6.27 -35.03 51.74
CA SER A 48 5.32 -35.18 52.82
C SER A 48 5.05 -33.98 53.73
N SER A 49 3.83 -34.04 54.25
CA SER A 49 3.35 -33.81 55.61
C SER A 49 3.13 -32.34 56.08
N VAL A 50 1.92 -32.02 56.47
CA VAL A 50 1.44 -31.94 57.88
C VAL A 50 -0.06 -31.63 57.89
N SER A 51 -0.76 -32.43 58.69
CA SER A 51 -2.17 -32.40 59.04
C SER A 51 -2.55 -31.16 59.86
N THR A 52 -3.76 -30.63 59.64
CA THR A 52 -4.63 -30.24 60.82
C THR A 52 -6.09 -30.24 60.34
N GLN A 53 -6.86 -31.13 61.02
CA GLN A 53 -8.30 -31.18 60.93
C GLN A 53 -8.93 -30.00 61.70
N ALA A 54 -9.89 -29.34 61.02
CA ALA A 54 -10.91 -28.57 61.72
C ALA A 54 -12.27 -28.97 61.13
N ARG A 55 -12.96 -29.86 61.89
CA ARG A 55 -14.39 -30.15 61.71
C ARG A 55 -15.18 -28.95 62.25
N SER A 56 -15.94 -28.28 61.36
CA SER A 56 -17.04 -27.43 61.86
C SER A 56 -18.36 -28.05 61.38
N HIS A 57 -19.14 -28.47 62.45
CA HIS A 57 -20.52 -28.88 62.31
C HIS A 57 -21.38 -27.71 61.81
N MET A 58 -21.96 -27.80 60.65
CA MET A 58 -23.06 -26.92 60.26
C MET A 58 -24.39 -27.63 60.53
N THR A 59 -25.08 -27.15 61.50
CA THR A 59 -26.46 -27.52 61.88
C THR A 59 -27.41 -27.06 60.74
N HIS A 60 -28.18 -28.04 60.24
CA HIS A 60 -29.31 -27.78 59.35
C HIS A 60 -30.41 -27.02 60.10
N ARG A 61 -30.58 -25.74 59.81
CA ARG A 61 -31.78 -24.98 60.14
C ARG A 61 -32.79 -25.15 59.02
N ASN A 62 -33.91 -25.83 59.34
CA ASN A 62 -35.06 -25.95 58.45
C ASN A 62 -35.71 -24.58 58.21
N LEU A 63 -35.72 -24.12 57.00
CA LEU A 63 -36.46 -22.96 56.51
C LEU A 63 -37.88 -23.39 56.05
N PRO A 64 -38.91 -22.58 56.35
CA PRO A 64 -40.31 -22.95 56.09
C PRO A 64 -40.64 -22.95 54.61
N PRO A 65 -41.61 -23.79 54.16
CA PRO A 65 -41.84 -24.08 52.69
C PRO A 65 -42.52 -22.97 51.89
N LYS A 66 -42.56 -21.73 52.36
CA LYS A 66 -43.24 -20.60 51.66
C LYS A 66 -42.31 -19.62 50.93
N LEU A 67 -41.01 -19.91 50.85
CA LEU A 67 -40.06 -19.02 50.14
C LEU A 67 -39.39 -19.71 48.94
N ARG A 68 -40.15 -20.55 48.24
CA ARG A 68 -39.68 -21.28 47.07
C ARG A 68 -40.18 -20.75 45.73
N ILE A 69 -40.66 -19.55 45.66
CA ILE A 69 -41.09 -18.95 44.38
C ILE A 69 -40.50 -17.55 44.31
N PHE A 70 -39.45 -17.39 43.62
CA PHE A 70 -38.91 -16.24 42.86
C PHE A 70 -37.39 -16.24 42.84
N LEU A 71 -36.80 -17.35 42.33
CA LEU A 71 -35.49 -17.23 41.70
C LEU A 71 -35.74 -17.12 40.20
N VAL A 72 -36.25 -15.97 39.79
CA VAL A 72 -36.18 -15.55 38.38
C VAL A 72 -34.71 -15.38 38.12
N THR A 73 -34.13 -16.36 37.46
CA THR A 73 -32.83 -16.28 36.80
C THR A 73 -32.94 -15.18 35.75
N THR A 74 -32.64 -13.96 36.13
CA THR A 74 -32.32 -12.89 35.19
C THR A 74 -31.04 -13.32 34.54
N VAL A 75 -31.15 -14.08 33.43
CA VAL A 75 -30.10 -14.26 32.46
C VAL A 75 -29.91 -12.87 31.86
N LEU A 76 -29.03 -12.11 32.51
CA LEU A 76 -28.48 -10.90 31.89
C LEU A 76 -27.69 -11.40 30.68
N THR A 77 -28.36 -11.50 29.54
CA THR A 77 -27.71 -11.62 28.27
C THR A 77 -26.86 -10.36 28.17
N LEU A 78 -25.58 -10.49 28.56
CA LEU A 78 -24.53 -9.62 28.13
C LEU A 78 -24.60 -9.68 26.59
N ALA A 79 -25.38 -8.79 26.00
CA ALA A 79 -25.21 -8.42 24.60
C ALA A 79 -23.79 -7.89 24.53
N VAL A 80 -22.84 -8.81 24.29
CA VAL A 80 -21.51 -8.45 23.82
C VAL A 80 -21.81 -7.61 22.61
N PRO A 81 -21.53 -6.29 22.60
CA PRO A 81 -21.62 -5.55 21.36
C PRO A 81 -20.70 -6.34 20.44
N THR A 82 -21.29 -7.01 19.45
CA THR A 82 -20.53 -7.44 18.29
C THR A 82 -19.89 -6.15 17.80
N ALA A 83 -18.63 -5.97 18.15
CA ALA A 83 -17.82 -4.94 17.53
C ALA A 83 -17.94 -5.21 16.04
N TRP A 84 -18.78 -4.47 15.40
CA TRP A 84 -18.89 -4.44 13.94
C TRP A 84 -17.57 -3.86 13.48
N ALA A 85 -16.58 -4.76 13.42
CA ALA A 85 -15.29 -4.45 12.83
C ALA A 85 -15.59 -4.07 11.37
N GLY A 86 -15.49 -2.76 11.08
CA GLY A 86 -15.47 -2.36 9.70
C GLY A 86 -16.65 -1.52 9.25
N LYS A 87 -16.77 -0.33 9.78
CA LYS A 87 -17.56 0.68 9.07
C LYS A 87 -16.80 2.00 9.05
N THR A 88 -15.60 1.94 8.44
CA THR A 88 -14.86 3.17 8.18
C THR A 88 -15.70 4.12 7.30
N LEU A 89 -16.47 3.58 6.36
CA LEU A 89 -17.40 4.38 5.56
C LEU A 89 -18.43 5.13 6.42
N ASP A 90 -19.07 4.45 7.38
CA ASP A 90 -20.04 5.10 8.29
C ASP A 90 -19.38 6.19 9.12
N ALA A 91 -18.19 5.92 9.67
CA ALA A 91 -17.45 6.90 10.44
C ALA A 91 -17.01 8.12 9.60
N VAL A 92 -16.60 7.90 8.35
CA VAL A 92 -16.27 8.96 7.38
C VAL A 92 -17.49 9.79 7.04
N LYS A 93 -18.64 9.14 6.75
CA LYS A 93 -19.91 9.82 6.48
C LYS A 93 -20.43 10.61 7.68
N GLN A 94 -20.40 10.02 8.87
CA GLN A 94 -20.83 10.67 10.12
C GLN A 94 -19.98 11.90 10.46
N ARG A 95 -18.67 11.78 10.30
CA ARG A 95 -17.72 12.87 10.52
C ARG A 95 -17.77 13.93 9.41
N GLY A 96 -18.29 13.58 8.23
CA GLY A 96 -18.30 14.45 7.05
C GLY A 96 -16.92 14.75 6.48
N GLN A 97 -15.90 13.96 6.84
CA GLN A 97 -14.51 14.20 6.44
C GLN A 97 -13.72 12.89 6.40
N LEU A 98 -12.94 12.68 5.33
CA LEU A 98 -11.93 11.63 5.21
C LEU A 98 -10.65 12.05 5.94
N VAL A 99 -10.02 11.15 6.70
CA VAL A 99 -8.70 11.38 7.29
C VAL A 99 -7.66 10.54 6.55
N CYS A 100 -6.75 11.22 5.87
CA CYS A 100 -5.76 10.60 5.01
C CYS A 100 -4.35 10.79 5.56
N GLY A 101 -3.63 9.67 5.81
CA GLY A 101 -2.21 9.70 6.13
C GLY A 101 -1.36 9.90 4.87
N VAL A 102 -0.50 10.93 4.88
CA VAL A 102 0.34 11.31 3.74
C VAL A 102 1.80 11.43 4.13
N ASN A 103 2.68 11.61 3.14
CA ASN A 103 4.10 11.88 3.39
C ASN A 103 4.31 13.25 4.05
N THR A 104 5.41 13.41 4.76
CA THR A 104 5.77 14.65 5.45
C THR A 104 6.29 15.77 4.52
N GLY A 105 6.49 15.48 3.22
CA GLY A 105 6.96 16.49 2.28
C GLY A 105 7.61 16.00 0.99
N LEU A 106 7.20 14.82 0.47
CA LEU A 106 7.70 14.27 -0.79
C LEU A 106 6.99 14.93 -1.97
N ALA A 107 7.65 15.87 -2.64
CA ALA A 107 7.09 16.57 -3.80
C ALA A 107 6.67 15.60 -4.92
N GLY A 108 5.54 15.88 -5.57
CA GLY A 108 4.92 15.02 -6.57
C GLY A 108 4.08 13.89 -6.01
N PHE A 109 4.31 13.44 -4.77
CA PHE A 109 3.51 12.40 -4.09
C PHE A 109 2.62 12.97 -2.99
N GLY A 110 3.20 13.66 -2.01
CA GLY A 110 2.46 14.26 -0.91
C GLY A 110 3.30 15.33 -0.23
N ALA A 111 3.02 16.59 -0.54
CA ALA A 111 3.68 17.73 0.07
C ALA A 111 2.71 18.90 0.21
N ALA A 112 2.83 19.64 1.30
CA ALA A 112 2.14 20.91 1.49
C ALA A 112 3.02 22.06 0.96
N ASP A 113 2.39 23.06 0.38
CA ASP A 113 3.04 24.32 0.04
C ASP A 113 3.14 25.25 1.27
N SER A 114 3.65 26.45 1.08
CA SER A 114 3.81 27.46 2.15
C SER A 114 2.47 27.95 2.73
N GLN A 115 1.36 27.71 2.03
CA GLN A 115 0.01 28.06 2.48
C GLN A 115 -0.71 26.87 3.13
N GLY A 116 -0.03 25.73 3.24
CA GLY A 116 -0.61 24.48 3.79
C GLY A 116 -1.48 23.71 2.82
N LYS A 117 -1.51 24.09 1.53
CA LYS A 117 -2.25 23.36 0.49
C LYS A 117 -1.47 22.12 0.07
N TRP A 118 -2.08 20.96 0.26
CA TRP A 118 -1.50 19.65 -0.10
C TRP A 118 -1.61 19.39 -1.60
N THR A 119 -0.56 18.82 -2.20
CA THR A 119 -0.51 18.42 -3.61
C THR A 119 0.28 17.13 -3.77
N GLY A 120 -0.02 16.36 -4.82
CA GLY A 120 0.70 15.15 -5.20
C GLY A 120 -0.22 13.98 -5.54
N LEU A 121 0.33 12.95 -6.17
CA LEU A 121 -0.39 11.74 -6.58
C LEU A 121 -1.13 11.08 -5.40
N ASP A 122 -0.44 10.86 -4.28
CA ASP A 122 -1.02 10.26 -3.07
C ASP A 122 -2.15 11.13 -2.47
N VAL A 123 -2.01 12.44 -2.58
CA VAL A 123 -3.01 13.43 -2.12
C VAL A 123 -4.26 13.37 -2.98
N ASP A 124 -4.10 13.29 -4.31
CA ASP A 124 -5.24 13.24 -5.23
C ASP A 124 -5.98 11.90 -5.17
N ILE A 125 -5.30 10.80 -4.85
CA ILE A 125 -5.98 9.53 -4.52
C ILE A 125 -6.90 9.71 -3.30
N CYS A 126 -6.47 10.41 -2.24
CA CYS A 126 -7.35 10.68 -1.10
C CYS A 126 -8.50 11.62 -1.45
N ARG A 127 -8.26 12.62 -2.29
CA ARG A 127 -9.33 13.50 -2.82
C ARG A 127 -10.35 12.72 -3.65
N ALA A 128 -9.90 11.79 -4.48
CA ALA A 128 -10.78 10.92 -5.25
C ALA A 128 -11.68 10.08 -4.35
N VAL A 129 -11.10 9.48 -3.28
CA VAL A 129 -11.88 8.73 -2.29
C VAL A 129 -12.89 9.62 -1.56
N ALA A 130 -12.51 10.84 -1.18
CA ALA A 130 -13.45 11.79 -0.56
C ALA A 130 -14.56 12.23 -1.51
N ALA A 131 -14.25 12.51 -2.77
CA ALA A 131 -15.25 12.83 -3.79
C ALA A 131 -16.21 11.66 -4.02
N ALA A 132 -15.69 10.42 -4.04
CA ALA A 132 -16.51 9.22 -4.20
C ALA A 132 -17.46 8.98 -3.01
N THR A 133 -16.98 9.18 -1.78
CA THR A 133 -17.71 8.83 -0.55
C THR A 133 -18.55 9.95 0.05
N LEU A 134 -18.09 11.21 -0.10
CA LEU A 134 -18.67 12.40 0.53
C LEU A 134 -19.17 13.44 -0.48
N GLY A 135 -19.02 13.17 -1.78
CA GLY A 135 -19.43 14.09 -2.84
C GLY A 135 -18.53 15.31 -3.04
N ASP A 136 -17.44 15.45 -2.27
CA ASP A 136 -16.56 16.62 -2.29
C ASP A 136 -15.11 16.22 -2.00
N ALA A 137 -14.21 16.46 -2.95
CA ALA A 137 -12.79 16.19 -2.86
C ALA A 137 -12.06 17.03 -1.78
N ASN A 138 -12.65 18.14 -1.33
CA ASN A 138 -12.08 18.99 -0.29
C ASN A 138 -12.39 18.47 1.13
N LYS A 139 -13.31 17.53 1.28
CA LYS A 139 -13.64 16.93 2.56
C LYS A 139 -12.57 15.92 3.02
N VAL A 140 -11.31 16.32 2.96
CA VAL A 140 -10.15 15.53 3.39
C VAL A 140 -9.33 16.30 4.42
N ARG A 141 -8.97 15.64 5.50
CA ARG A 141 -7.94 16.09 6.43
C ARG A 141 -6.68 15.27 6.19
N PHE A 142 -5.61 15.93 5.81
CA PHE A 142 -4.31 15.29 5.61
C PHE A 142 -3.52 15.25 6.91
N VAL A 143 -2.95 14.08 7.24
CA VAL A 143 -2.11 13.85 8.42
C VAL A 143 -0.73 13.46 7.93
N PRO A 144 0.28 14.34 8.09
CA PRO A 144 1.65 14.01 7.72
C PRO A 144 2.23 12.99 8.70
N LEU A 145 2.69 11.86 8.17
CA LEU A 145 3.21 10.74 8.96
C LEU A 145 4.64 10.41 8.52
N SER A 146 5.53 10.17 9.48
CA SER A 146 6.86 9.62 9.21
C SER A 146 6.77 8.15 8.75
N ALA A 147 7.85 7.61 8.20
CA ALA A 147 7.85 6.21 7.75
C ALA A 147 7.63 5.21 8.89
N PRO A 148 8.18 5.38 10.11
CA PRO A 148 7.87 4.51 11.23
C PRO A 148 6.43 4.65 11.76
N GLN A 149 5.88 5.88 11.84
CA GLN A 149 4.59 6.16 12.46
C GLN A 149 3.38 5.73 11.62
N ARG A 150 3.51 5.72 10.28
CA ARG A 150 2.38 5.55 9.34
C ARG A 150 1.52 4.31 9.60
N PHE A 151 2.14 3.20 9.96
CA PHE A 151 1.41 1.95 10.16
C PHE A 151 0.63 1.95 11.47
N THR A 152 1.22 2.46 12.55
CA THR A 152 0.54 2.59 13.84
C THR A 152 -0.65 3.54 13.73
N ALA A 153 -0.51 4.67 13.04
CA ALA A 153 -1.60 5.62 12.80
C ALA A 153 -2.76 4.98 12.02
N LEU A 154 -2.48 4.14 11.02
CA LEU A 154 -3.52 3.42 10.29
C LEU A 154 -4.17 2.33 11.17
N GLN A 155 -3.37 1.56 11.91
CA GLN A 155 -3.86 0.48 12.78
C GLN A 155 -4.74 1.00 13.91
N SER A 156 -4.38 2.13 14.53
CA SER A 156 -5.15 2.75 15.61
C SER A 156 -6.43 3.45 15.17
N GLY A 157 -6.60 3.67 13.85
CA GLY A 157 -7.73 4.44 13.31
C GLY A 157 -7.54 5.96 13.37
N GLU A 158 -6.34 6.46 13.65
CA GLU A 158 -6.01 7.88 13.54
C GLU A 158 -6.21 8.39 12.10
N VAL A 159 -5.96 7.51 11.11
CA VAL A 159 -6.27 7.76 9.71
C VAL A 159 -7.16 6.64 9.13
N ASP A 160 -8.02 6.98 8.19
CA ASP A 160 -8.94 6.06 7.53
C ASP A 160 -8.24 5.32 6.37
N VAL A 161 -7.36 6.01 5.69
CA VAL A 161 -6.56 5.53 4.57
C VAL A 161 -5.15 6.07 4.68
N LEU A 162 -4.17 5.24 4.32
CA LEU A 162 -2.77 5.65 4.23
C LEU A 162 -2.37 5.68 2.76
N SER A 163 -2.32 6.87 2.15
CA SER A 163 -1.79 7.10 0.80
C SER A 163 -0.47 7.88 0.92
N ARG A 164 0.64 7.13 0.95
CA ARG A 164 1.93 7.68 1.36
C ARG A 164 3.08 6.85 0.80
N ASN A 165 3.26 6.84 -0.52
CA ASN A 165 4.33 6.10 -1.20
C ASN A 165 4.74 4.81 -0.45
N THR A 166 3.75 3.97 -0.16
CA THR A 166 3.95 2.79 0.69
C THR A 166 3.99 1.52 -0.13
N THR A 167 5.14 0.87 -0.15
CA THR A 167 5.37 -0.39 -0.87
C THR A 167 4.56 -1.52 -0.28
N PHE A 168 3.93 -2.30 -1.12
CA PHE A 168 3.26 -3.53 -0.75
C PHE A 168 4.29 -4.65 -0.49
N THR A 169 4.17 -5.32 0.66
CA THR A 169 5.01 -6.46 1.02
C THR A 169 4.23 -7.50 1.79
N LEU A 170 4.64 -8.76 1.71
CA LEU A 170 4.05 -9.85 2.48
C LEU A 170 3.98 -9.52 3.99
N THR A 171 5.06 -8.96 4.55
CA THR A 171 5.10 -8.61 5.98
C THR A 171 4.03 -7.57 6.33
N ARG A 172 3.89 -6.51 5.52
CA ARG A 172 2.89 -5.45 5.74
C ARG A 172 1.48 -5.97 5.63
N ASP A 173 1.22 -6.83 4.67
CA ASP A 173 -0.08 -7.46 4.49
C ASP A 173 -0.37 -8.52 5.56
N ALA A 174 0.48 -9.54 5.67
CA ALA A 174 0.18 -10.73 6.47
C ALA A 174 0.34 -10.51 7.99
N SER A 175 1.32 -9.68 8.44
CA SER A 175 1.64 -9.56 9.86
C SER A 175 1.24 -8.23 10.51
N MET A 176 0.96 -7.18 9.73
CA MET A 176 0.62 -5.87 10.29
C MET A 176 -0.89 -5.57 10.29
N GLY A 177 -1.74 -6.51 9.87
CA GLY A 177 -3.19 -6.30 9.84
C GLY A 177 -3.63 -5.20 8.87
N LEU A 178 -2.93 -5.07 7.75
CA LEU A 178 -3.18 -4.07 6.72
C LEU A 178 -3.52 -4.72 5.39
N HIS A 179 -4.26 -4.02 4.54
CA HIS A 179 -4.46 -4.40 3.14
C HIS A 179 -3.97 -3.31 2.22
N GLN A 180 -3.26 -3.70 1.18
CA GLN A 180 -3.05 -2.83 0.02
C GLN A 180 -4.28 -2.89 -0.88
N THR A 181 -4.69 -1.74 -1.40
CA THR A 181 -5.92 -1.65 -2.20
C THR A 181 -5.65 -1.89 -3.69
N ALA A 182 -4.76 -1.11 -4.27
CA ALA A 182 -4.29 -1.19 -5.65
C ALA A 182 -2.91 -0.55 -5.77
N VAL A 183 -2.17 -0.88 -6.81
CA VAL A 183 -0.87 -0.24 -7.08
C VAL A 183 -1.10 1.07 -7.83
N THR A 184 -0.72 2.18 -7.21
CA THR A 184 -0.77 3.51 -7.82
C THR A 184 0.55 3.94 -8.44
N PHE A 185 1.66 3.30 -8.07
CA PHE A 185 2.95 3.60 -8.65
C PHE A 185 3.90 2.40 -8.57
N TYR A 186 4.44 1.97 -9.69
CA TYR A 186 5.48 0.96 -9.80
C TYR A 186 6.84 1.62 -9.78
N ASP A 187 7.66 1.35 -8.78
CA ASP A 187 8.99 1.91 -8.58
C ASP A 187 10.02 0.82 -8.27
N GLY A 188 11.22 1.24 -8.01
CA GLY A 188 12.34 0.45 -7.52
C GLY A 188 13.31 1.33 -6.74
N GLN A 189 14.02 0.74 -5.78
CA GLN A 189 15.03 1.44 -5.01
C GLN A 189 16.27 1.73 -5.87
N ALA A 190 16.76 2.95 -5.81
CA ALA A 190 17.96 3.41 -6.47
C ALA A 190 18.94 4.11 -5.51
N PHE A 191 20.04 4.62 -6.03
CA PHE A 191 21.01 5.42 -5.29
C PHE A 191 21.21 6.77 -5.97
N MET A 192 21.28 7.83 -5.19
CA MET A 192 21.71 9.15 -5.64
C MET A 192 23.10 9.44 -5.07
N VAL A 193 23.98 9.93 -5.93
CA VAL A 193 25.37 10.29 -5.60
C VAL A 193 25.73 11.67 -6.12
N PRO A 194 26.69 12.39 -5.50
CA PRO A 194 27.23 13.61 -6.10
C PRO A 194 27.87 13.32 -7.46
N ALA A 195 27.58 14.12 -8.49
CA ALA A 195 28.15 13.95 -9.83
C ALA A 195 29.69 13.93 -9.83
N LYS A 196 30.29 14.76 -8.97
CA LYS A 196 31.77 14.81 -8.78
C LYS A 196 32.40 13.53 -8.23
N SER A 197 31.59 12.59 -7.70
CA SER A 197 32.10 11.31 -7.19
C SER A 197 32.52 10.36 -8.32
N ASN A 198 32.08 10.59 -9.56
CA ASN A 198 32.29 9.72 -10.71
C ASN A 198 31.78 8.28 -10.54
N ILE A 199 30.91 8.03 -9.54
CA ILE A 199 30.25 6.72 -9.33
C ILE A 199 29.16 6.59 -10.39
N LYS A 200 29.19 5.48 -11.15
CA LYS A 200 28.26 5.19 -12.24
C LYS A 200 27.42 3.92 -11.99
N SER A 201 27.74 3.16 -10.97
CA SER A 201 27.05 1.91 -10.63
C SER A 201 26.96 1.74 -9.12
N ALA A 202 25.85 1.18 -8.66
CA ALA A 202 25.64 0.85 -7.23
C ALA A 202 26.71 -0.10 -6.67
N LYS A 203 27.33 -0.94 -7.50
CA LYS A 203 28.43 -1.83 -7.10
C LYS A 203 29.71 -1.08 -6.74
N GLN A 204 29.86 0.16 -7.16
CA GLN A 204 31.02 1.02 -6.79
C GLN A 204 30.87 1.65 -5.41
N LEU A 205 29.76 1.41 -4.70
CA LEU A 205 29.53 1.90 -3.33
C LEU A 205 30.19 1.05 -2.24
N LYS A 206 31.21 0.25 -2.56
CA LYS A 206 31.94 -0.57 -1.58
C LYS A 206 32.51 0.31 -0.45
N GLY A 207 32.19 -0.04 0.80
CA GLY A 207 32.63 0.68 2.01
C GLY A 207 32.01 2.09 2.17
N ALA A 208 31.11 2.50 1.29
CA ALA A 208 30.52 3.83 1.33
C ALA A 208 29.52 3.99 2.47
N THR A 209 29.44 5.20 3.03
CA THR A 209 28.33 5.61 3.90
C THR A 209 27.13 5.96 3.03
N VAL A 210 25.96 5.37 3.34
CA VAL A 210 24.73 5.60 2.59
C VAL A 210 23.61 6.05 3.53
N CYS A 211 23.08 7.25 3.30
CA CYS A 211 21.91 7.75 4.02
C CYS A 211 20.66 6.97 3.62
N VAL A 212 19.85 6.59 4.61
CA VAL A 212 18.60 5.85 4.42
C VAL A 212 17.62 6.18 5.55
N GLN A 213 16.31 6.13 5.28
CA GLN A 213 15.28 6.36 6.29
C GLN A 213 14.87 5.04 6.95
N SER A 214 14.75 5.04 8.30
CA SER A 214 14.27 3.89 9.09
C SER A 214 12.80 3.55 8.81
N GLY A 215 12.42 2.29 9.06
CA GLY A 215 11.05 1.81 8.89
C GLY A 215 10.59 1.68 7.44
N THR A 216 11.55 1.65 6.50
CA THR A 216 11.31 1.52 5.07
C THR A 216 11.72 0.15 4.54
N THR A 217 11.20 -0.22 3.36
CA THR A 217 11.72 -1.36 2.58
C THR A 217 13.16 -1.09 2.16
N THR A 218 13.47 0.16 1.83
CA THR A 218 14.77 0.58 1.31
C THR A 218 15.90 0.43 2.33
N GLU A 219 15.62 0.56 3.64
CA GLU A 219 16.58 0.23 4.70
C GLU A 219 16.97 -1.27 4.69
N LYS A 220 15.96 -2.15 4.56
CA LYS A 220 16.20 -3.60 4.51
C LYS A 220 16.89 -4.03 3.23
N ASN A 221 16.41 -3.54 2.09
CA ASN A 221 16.97 -3.84 0.78
C ASN A 221 18.44 -3.38 0.66
N LEU A 222 18.80 -2.23 1.27
CA LEU A 222 20.19 -1.76 1.31
C LEU A 222 21.11 -2.78 1.99
N THR A 223 20.66 -3.32 3.13
CA THR A 223 21.41 -4.34 3.87
C THR A 223 21.56 -5.62 3.05
N ASP A 224 20.50 -6.08 2.42
CA ASP A 224 20.51 -7.30 1.61
C ASP A 224 21.36 -7.12 0.35
N PHE A 225 21.24 -6.00 -0.33
CA PHE A 225 22.07 -5.66 -1.50
C PHE A 225 23.56 -5.61 -1.15
N SER A 226 23.90 -4.95 -0.04
CA SER A 226 25.28 -4.86 0.44
C SER A 226 25.87 -6.24 0.72
N ARG A 227 25.11 -7.11 1.40
CA ARG A 227 25.52 -8.48 1.74
C ARG A 227 25.68 -9.34 0.48
N ALA A 228 24.67 -9.35 -0.39
CA ALA A 228 24.67 -10.16 -1.61
C ALA A 228 25.83 -9.82 -2.56
N ASN A 229 26.23 -8.55 -2.61
CA ASN A 229 27.31 -8.07 -3.47
C ASN A 229 28.67 -7.89 -2.74
N LYS A 230 28.76 -8.24 -1.45
CA LYS A 230 29.98 -8.11 -0.61
C LYS A 230 30.55 -6.67 -0.63
N LEU A 231 29.67 -5.67 -0.47
CA LEU A 231 30.02 -4.25 -0.62
C LEU A 231 30.42 -3.57 0.68
N ASP A 232 30.11 -4.16 1.84
CA ASP A 232 30.37 -3.55 3.16
C ASP A 232 29.87 -2.08 3.25
N ILE A 233 28.70 -1.82 2.69
CA ILE A 233 28.07 -0.49 2.77
C ILE A 233 27.72 -0.21 4.22
N LYS A 234 27.95 1.03 4.64
CA LYS A 234 27.68 1.52 6.00
C LYS A 234 26.42 2.37 6.01
N PRO A 235 25.24 1.81 6.41
CA PRO A 235 24.01 2.60 6.49
C PRO A 235 24.13 3.70 7.54
N VAL A 236 23.70 4.92 7.19
CA VAL A 236 23.49 6.03 8.11
C VAL A 236 22.00 6.25 8.17
N VAL A 237 21.37 5.78 9.26
CA VAL A 237 19.91 5.66 9.39
C VAL A 237 19.34 6.93 10.04
N PHE A 238 18.26 7.46 9.46
CA PHE A 238 17.52 8.62 9.95
C PHE A 238 16.06 8.27 10.13
N GLU A 239 15.45 8.72 11.20
CA GLU A 239 14.00 8.58 11.41
C GLU A 239 13.21 9.58 10.55
N LYS A 240 13.66 10.84 10.52
CA LYS A 240 13.00 11.91 9.79
C LYS A 240 13.52 12.01 8.36
N PHE A 241 12.58 12.19 7.42
CA PHE A 241 12.86 12.33 5.99
C PHE A 241 13.77 13.53 5.68
N ASP A 242 13.43 14.69 6.22
CA ASP A 242 14.19 15.93 6.06
C ASP A 242 15.61 15.86 6.65
N ALA A 243 15.78 15.15 7.77
CA ALA A 243 17.10 14.94 8.38
C ALA A 243 18.02 14.07 7.48
N ALA A 244 17.45 13.04 6.81
CA ALA A 244 18.19 12.23 5.84
C ALA A 244 18.61 13.07 4.62
N ASN A 245 17.70 13.91 4.10
CA ASN A 245 17.98 14.82 3.00
C ASN A 245 19.10 15.80 3.36
N ALA A 246 18.95 16.51 4.49
CA ALA A 246 19.95 17.47 4.96
C ALA A 246 21.32 16.82 5.16
N ALA A 247 21.38 15.62 5.73
CA ALA A 247 22.63 14.90 5.94
C ALA A 247 23.34 14.55 4.63
N TYR A 248 22.59 14.10 3.61
CA TYR A 248 23.15 13.80 2.30
C TYR A 248 23.69 15.08 1.63
N PHE A 249 22.91 16.15 1.57
CA PHE A 249 23.34 17.41 0.92
C PHE A 249 24.48 18.11 1.67
N ALA A 250 24.60 17.88 2.99
CA ALA A 250 25.75 18.31 3.78
C ALA A 250 27.01 17.42 3.59
N GLY A 251 26.91 16.36 2.78
CA GLY A 251 28.07 15.47 2.49
C GLY A 251 28.39 14.47 3.60
N ARG A 252 27.50 14.26 4.58
CA ARG A 252 27.70 13.25 5.65
C ARG A 252 27.63 11.82 5.11
N CYS A 253 26.92 11.59 3.99
CA CYS A 253 26.83 10.33 3.29
C CYS A 253 27.40 10.46 1.88
N LYS A 254 28.08 9.41 1.41
CA LYS A 254 28.57 9.33 0.03
C LYS A 254 27.46 9.08 -0.99
N ALA A 255 26.37 8.46 -0.55
CA ALA A 255 25.18 8.23 -1.35
C ALA A 255 23.92 8.36 -0.50
N TYR A 256 22.78 8.55 -1.16
CA TYR A 256 21.46 8.46 -0.57
C TYR A 256 20.65 7.38 -1.30
N THR A 257 19.90 6.57 -0.56
CA THR A 257 19.04 5.53 -1.15
C THR A 257 17.61 5.62 -0.65
N THR A 258 16.69 5.58 -1.58
CA THR A 258 15.24 5.41 -1.43
C THR A 258 14.67 5.01 -2.80
N ASP A 259 13.34 5.02 -2.95
CA ASP A 259 12.67 4.81 -4.24
C ASP A 259 13.20 5.77 -5.30
N GLY A 260 13.34 5.32 -6.53
CA GLY A 260 13.91 6.12 -7.63
C GLY A 260 13.15 7.41 -7.88
N SER A 261 11.81 7.34 -7.83
CA SER A 261 10.95 8.53 -7.93
C SER A 261 11.13 9.48 -6.73
N GLY A 262 11.35 8.92 -5.53
CA GLY A 262 11.66 9.68 -4.33
C GLY A 262 12.99 10.43 -4.47
N LEU A 263 14.03 9.79 -5.02
CA LEU A 263 15.30 10.46 -5.30
C LEU A 263 15.15 11.58 -6.33
N ALA A 264 14.31 11.39 -7.36
CA ALA A 264 14.01 12.43 -8.33
C ALA A 264 13.33 13.64 -7.67
N SER A 265 12.37 13.39 -6.78
CA SER A 265 11.69 14.42 -5.99
C SER A 265 12.67 15.20 -5.11
N ILE A 266 13.49 14.49 -4.33
CA ILE A 266 14.50 15.09 -3.43
C ILE A 266 15.49 15.92 -4.24
N ARG A 267 15.98 15.40 -5.35
CA ARG A 267 16.91 16.10 -6.24
C ARG A 267 16.30 17.38 -6.81
N ALA A 268 15.06 17.32 -7.27
CA ALA A 268 14.37 18.46 -7.87
C ALA A 268 14.06 19.57 -6.86
N LYS A 269 13.71 19.19 -5.61
CA LYS A 269 13.27 20.14 -4.57
C LYS A 269 14.39 20.65 -3.70
N GLU A 270 15.34 19.79 -3.31
CA GLU A 270 16.30 20.09 -2.23
C GLU A 270 17.70 20.43 -2.75
N ALA A 271 18.06 19.97 -3.97
CA ALA A 271 19.38 20.25 -4.51
C ALA A 271 19.48 21.69 -4.98
N LYS A 272 20.52 22.42 -4.56
CA LYS A 272 20.82 23.78 -5.07
C LYS A 272 20.97 23.78 -6.59
N ASN A 273 21.63 22.76 -7.14
CA ASN A 273 21.69 22.49 -8.57
C ASN A 273 21.44 20.97 -8.78
N PRO A 274 20.29 20.57 -9.37
CA PRO A 274 19.97 19.17 -9.60
C PRO A 274 21.02 18.42 -10.44
N LYS A 275 21.78 19.10 -11.30
CA LYS A 275 22.82 18.48 -12.14
C LYS A 275 24.04 18.03 -11.34
N ASP A 276 24.23 18.53 -10.13
CA ASP A 276 25.32 18.12 -9.23
C ASP A 276 25.06 16.74 -8.59
N HIS A 277 23.91 16.13 -8.83
CA HIS A 277 23.52 14.85 -8.28
C HIS A 277 23.02 13.91 -9.36
N VAL A 278 23.53 12.68 -9.36
CA VAL A 278 23.17 11.63 -10.32
C VAL A 278 22.42 10.53 -9.59
N ILE A 279 21.26 10.15 -10.12
CA ILE A 279 20.54 8.94 -9.72
C ILE A 279 21.11 7.81 -10.59
N LEU A 280 21.67 6.78 -9.94
CA LEU A 280 22.26 5.63 -10.62
C LEU A 280 21.15 4.82 -11.33
N PRO A 281 21.45 4.21 -12.48
CA PRO A 281 20.44 3.57 -13.32
C PRO A 281 19.92 2.24 -12.77
N GLU A 282 20.66 1.61 -11.85
CA GLU A 282 20.25 0.31 -11.32
C GLU A 282 19.13 0.45 -10.29
N LEU A 283 18.07 -0.34 -10.47
CA LEU A 283 17.05 -0.58 -9.46
C LEU A 283 17.39 -1.88 -8.74
N ILE A 284 17.54 -1.80 -7.42
CA ILE A 284 17.94 -2.94 -6.58
C ILE A 284 16.76 -3.65 -5.93
N SER A 285 15.53 -3.17 -6.14
CA SER A 285 14.29 -3.78 -5.64
C SER A 285 13.11 -3.52 -6.56
N LYS A 286 11.98 -4.12 -6.23
CA LYS A 286 10.65 -3.80 -6.76
C LYS A 286 9.84 -3.13 -5.66
N GLU A 287 9.32 -1.95 -5.95
CA GLU A 287 8.55 -1.15 -4.99
C GLU A 287 7.15 -0.82 -5.57
N PRO A 288 6.21 -1.80 -5.58
CA PRO A 288 4.82 -1.51 -5.93
C PRO A 288 4.18 -0.73 -4.79
N MET A 289 3.88 0.54 -5.03
CA MET A 289 3.35 1.46 -4.03
C MET A 289 1.87 1.71 -4.25
N GLY A 290 1.14 1.95 -3.15
CA GLY A 290 -0.27 2.29 -3.22
C GLY A 290 -0.89 2.50 -1.85
N PRO A 291 -2.19 2.87 -1.82
CA PRO A 291 -2.93 3.09 -0.59
C PRO A 291 -3.11 1.81 0.22
N LEU A 292 -3.06 1.96 1.55
CA LEU A 292 -3.36 0.89 2.50
C LEU A 292 -4.58 1.27 3.36
N VAL A 293 -5.33 0.24 3.74
CA VAL A 293 -6.42 0.32 4.72
C VAL A 293 -6.24 -0.73 5.80
N ARG A 294 -6.98 -0.62 6.91
CA ARG A 294 -7.02 -1.65 7.96
C ARG A 294 -7.63 -2.94 7.43
N ARG A 295 -7.12 -4.07 7.90
CA ARG A 295 -7.73 -5.39 7.65
C ARG A 295 -9.03 -5.51 8.48
N GLY A 296 -9.99 -6.27 7.94
CA GLY A 296 -11.28 -6.52 8.59
C GLY A 296 -12.36 -5.47 8.28
N ASP A 297 -12.10 -4.60 7.30
CA ASP A 297 -13.05 -3.67 6.71
C ASP A 297 -13.06 -3.85 5.17
N ASP A 298 -13.71 -4.92 4.73
CA ASP A 298 -13.69 -5.31 3.31
C ASP A 298 -14.49 -4.33 2.44
N GLU A 299 -15.52 -3.70 3.02
CA GLU A 299 -16.28 -2.65 2.35
C GLU A 299 -15.38 -1.42 2.06
N TRP A 300 -14.64 -0.97 3.07
CA TRP A 300 -13.71 0.14 2.90
C TRP A 300 -12.56 -0.19 1.95
N LEU A 301 -12.03 -1.42 2.06
CA LEU A 301 -11.04 -1.94 1.11
C LEU A 301 -11.58 -1.89 -0.33
N ALA A 302 -12.81 -2.33 -0.55
CA ALA A 302 -13.44 -2.30 -1.87
C ALA A 302 -13.57 -0.87 -2.38
N ILE A 303 -14.08 0.07 -1.57
CA ILE A 303 -14.26 1.47 -1.96
C ILE A 303 -12.93 2.09 -2.42
N VAL A 304 -11.89 2.01 -1.60
CA VAL A 304 -10.59 2.61 -1.93
C VAL A 304 -9.97 1.93 -3.15
N LYS A 305 -10.02 0.60 -3.21
CA LYS A 305 -9.53 -0.19 -4.34
C LYS A 305 -10.22 0.16 -5.65
N TRP A 306 -11.55 0.17 -5.66
CA TRP A 306 -12.31 0.44 -6.87
C TRP A 306 -12.24 1.91 -7.30
N THR A 307 -12.02 2.83 -6.36
CA THR A 307 -11.73 4.24 -6.70
C THR A 307 -10.43 4.32 -7.51
N VAL A 308 -9.36 3.66 -7.07
CA VAL A 308 -8.09 3.67 -7.82
C VAL A 308 -8.24 2.99 -9.19
N TYR A 309 -8.87 1.81 -9.26
CA TYR A 309 -9.08 1.14 -10.56
C TYR A 309 -10.00 1.94 -11.47
N GLY A 310 -10.98 2.64 -10.92
CA GLY A 310 -11.85 3.53 -11.69
C GLY A 310 -11.09 4.67 -12.35
N LEU A 311 -10.12 5.27 -11.66
CA LEU A 311 -9.26 6.31 -12.25
C LEU A 311 -8.36 5.74 -13.36
N ILE A 312 -7.86 4.50 -13.21
CA ILE A 312 -7.03 3.84 -14.23
C ILE A 312 -7.88 3.47 -15.45
N GLU A 313 -9.07 2.91 -15.24
CA GLU A 313 -9.99 2.54 -16.33
C GLU A 313 -10.53 3.76 -17.05
N ALA A 314 -10.74 4.87 -16.34
CA ALA A 314 -11.12 6.15 -16.95
C ALA A 314 -10.03 6.67 -17.92
N GLU A 315 -8.75 6.51 -17.59
CA GLU A 315 -7.67 6.83 -18.53
C GLU A 315 -7.73 5.95 -19.79
N GLU A 316 -8.01 4.65 -19.60
CA GLU A 316 -8.11 3.69 -20.72
C GLU A 316 -9.31 4.00 -21.61
N ALA A 317 -10.44 4.38 -21.02
CA ALA A 317 -11.66 4.78 -21.72
C ALA A 317 -11.63 6.22 -22.27
N GLY A 318 -10.53 6.97 -22.08
CA GLY A 318 -10.40 8.35 -22.53
C GLY A 318 -11.30 9.35 -21.81
N ILE A 319 -11.75 9.01 -20.60
CA ILE A 319 -12.53 9.93 -19.75
C ILE A 319 -11.56 10.82 -18.98
N THR A 320 -11.72 12.14 -19.09
CA THR A 320 -10.88 13.14 -18.42
C THR A 320 -11.72 14.05 -17.54
N SER A 321 -11.09 14.80 -16.66
CA SER A 321 -11.74 15.81 -15.81
C SER A 321 -12.54 16.86 -16.63
N THR A 322 -12.18 17.06 -17.90
CA THR A 322 -12.73 18.12 -18.73
C THR A 322 -13.80 17.65 -19.72
N ASN A 323 -13.95 16.35 -19.98
CA ASN A 323 -14.89 15.83 -21.00
C ASN A 323 -16.08 15.05 -20.41
N ILE A 324 -16.19 14.94 -19.08
CA ILE A 324 -17.25 14.15 -18.41
C ILE A 324 -18.65 14.55 -18.87
N ASP A 325 -18.96 15.83 -18.87
CA ASP A 325 -20.31 16.31 -19.18
C ASP A 325 -20.71 16.00 -20.63
N ALA A 326 -19.78 16.20 -21.56
CA ALA A 326 -19.98 15.83 -22.97
C ALA A 326 -20.18 14.31 -23.12
N LEU A 327 -19.36 13.51 -22.45
CA LEU A 327 -19.50 12.05 -22.48
C LEU A 327 -20.78 11.54 -21.81
N LYS A 328 -21.24 12.20 -20.76
CA LYS A 328 -22.53 11.90 -20.13
C LYS A 328 -23.71 12.19 -21.06
N ALA A 329 -23.60 13.20 -21.92
CA ALA A 329 -24.64 13.57 -22.87
C ALA A 329 -24.65 12.69 -24.12
N ASP A 330 -23.48 12.44 -24.71
CA ASP A 330 -23.38 11.97 -26.08
C ASP A 330 -22.81 10.57 -26.26
N SER A 331 -22.17 9.99 -25.22
CA SER A 331 -21.53 8.68 -25.33
C SER A 331 -22.54 7.55 -25.49
N THR A 332 -22.23 6.62 -26.40
CA THR A 332 -22.93 5.33 -26.56
C THR A 332 -22.07 4.15 -26.09
N ASP A 333 -20.82 4.40 -25.69
CA ASP A 333 -19.92 3.36 -25.20
C ASP A 333 -20.38 2.82 -23.83
N PRO A 334 -20.67 1.51 -23.71
CA PRO A 334 -21.18 0.93 -22.47
C PRO A 334 -20.20 1.06 -21.28
N VAL A 335 -18.88 1.06 -21.54
CA VAL A 335 -17.86 1.24 -20.51
C VAL A 335 -17.93 2.67 -19.96
N VAL A 336 -17.93 3.66 -20.86
CA VAL A 336 -18.02 5.07 -20.50
C VAL A 336 -19.32 5.34 -19.73
N LEU A 337 -20.46 4.85 -20.22
CA LEU A 337 -21.74 5.04 -19.56
C LEU A 337 -21.78 4.44 -18.15
N ARG A 338 -21.15 3.28 -17.94
CA ARG A 338 -21.05 2.63 -16.63
C ARG A 338 -20.16 3.42 -15.69
N LEU A 339 -18.95 3.81 -16.13
CA LEU A 339 -18.00 4.59 -15.31
C LEU A 339 -18.60 5.94 -14.89
N LEU A 340 -19.42 6.54 -15.74
CA LEU A 340 -20.09 7.83 -15.47
C LEU A 340 -21.44 7.69 -14.75
N GLY A 341 -21.86 6.46 -14.37
CA GLY A 341 -23.09 6.20 -13.65
C GLY A 341 -24.36 6.40 -14.49
N LYS A 342 -24.27 6.28 -15.82
CA LYS A 342 -25.45 6.46 -16.73
C LYS A 342 -26.15 5.14 -17.04
N SER A 343 -25.51 4.01 -16.91
CA SER A 343 -26.09 2.68 -17.09
C SER A 343 -26.28 1.94 -15.77
N ASP A 344 -25.28 1.14 -15.36
CA ASP A 344 -25.34 0.33 -14.15
C ASP A 344 -25.09 1.17 -12.89
N ASP A 345 -25.76 0.84 -11.80
CA ASP A 345 -25.52 1.47 -10.50
C ASP A 345 -24.43 0.70 -9.72
N THR A 346 -23.18 0.87 -10.16
CA THR A 346 -22.03 0.24 -9.51
C THR A 346 -21.75 0.82 -8.12
N GLY A 347 -22.18 2.06 -7.85
CA GLY A 347 -22.07 2.70 -6.55
C GLY A 347 -22.83 1.94 -5.46
N LYS A 348 -24.02 1.42 -5.78
CA LYS A 348 -24.82 0.63 -4.86
C LYS A 348 -24.08 -0.59 -4.31
N LEU A 349 -23.23 -1.22 -5.13
CA LEU A 349 -22.40 -2.37 -4.71
C LEU A 349 -21.35 -2.00 -3.65
N LEU A 350 -21.03 -0.71 -3.55
CA LEU A 350 -20.04 -0.14 -2.63
C LEU A 350 -20.70 0.67 -1.49
N GLY A 351 -22.02 0.66 -1.36
CA GLY A 351 -22.74 1.52 -0.41
C GLY A 351 -22.63 3.02 -0.74
N LEU A 352 -22.33 3.35 -2.00
CA LEU A 352 -22.19 4.70 -2.53
C LEU A 352 -23.35 5.03 -3.49
N ASP A 353 -23.48 6.29 -3.88
CA ASP A 353 -24.42 6.65 -4.92
C ASP A 353 -23.87 6.38 -6.33
N ARG A 354 -24.76 6.46 -7.31
CA ARG A 354 -24.48 6.12 -8.71
C ARG A 354 -23.33 6.92 -9.34
N GLU A 355 -23.15 8.18 -8.92
CA GLU A 355 -22.17 9.09 -9.52
C GLU A 355 -20.81 9.10 -8.81
N TRP A 356 -20.58 8.18 -7.88
CA TRP A 356 -19.37 8.12 -7.06
C TRP A 356 -18.07 8.28 -7.85
N LEU A 357 -17.94 7.55 -8.97
CA LEU A 357 -16.73 7.54 -9.78
C LEU A 357 -16.63 8.77 -10.68
N SER A 358 -17.74 9.19 -11.29
CA SER A 358 -17.73 10.40 -12.13
C SER A 358 -17.34 11.64 -11.33
N ARG A 359 -17.77 11.74 -10.05
CA ARG A 359 -17.32 12.82 -9.16
C ARG A 359 -15.83 12.73 -8.82
N ALA A 360 -15.32 11.53 -8.58
CA ALA A 360 -13.90 11.35 -8.36
C ALA A 360 -13.06 11.80 -9.56
N ILE A 361 -13.45 11.38 -10.78
CA ILE A 361 -12.76 11.78 -12.01
C ILE A 361 -12.88 13.30 -12.25
N ALA A 362 -14.07 13.87 -12.05
CA ALA A 362 -14.26 15.32 -12.21
C ALA A 362 -13.35 16.14 -11.28
N ALA A 363 -13.12 15.62 -10.07
CA ALA A 363 -12.39 16.34 -9.03
C ALA A 363 -10.87 16.30 -9.20
N VAL A 364 -10.31 15.17 -9.65
CA VAL A 364 -8.86 14.95 -9.70
C VAL A 364 -8.32 14.53 -11.06
N GLY A 365 -9.20 14.25 -12.03
CA GLY A 365 -8.85 13.68 -13.31
C GLY A 365 -8.75 12.15 -13.27
N ASN A 366 -8.44 11.55 -14.41
CA ASN A 366 -8.08 10.14 -14.51
C ASN A 366 -6.63 9.91 -14.03
N TYR A 367 -6.20 8.64 -13.94
CA TYR A 367 -4.84 8.33 -13.46
C TYR A 367 -3.74 8.97 -14.30
N GLY A 368 -3.91 9.07 -15.62
CA GLY A 368 -2.96 9.74 -16.52
C GLY A 368 -2.83 11.23 -16.24
N GLU A 369 -3.95 11.92 -16.03
CA GLU A 369 -3.95 13.34 -15.67
C GLU A 369 -3.25 13.57 -14.33
N ILE A 370 -3.54 12.75 -13.31
CA ILE A 370 -2.88 12.83 -11.99
C ILE A 370 -1.37 12.62 -12.13
N PHE A 371 -0.93 11.60 -12.91
CA PHE A 371 0.49 11.34 -13.10
C PHE A 371 1.18 12.52 -13.80
N GLU A 372 0.64 12.96 -14.94
CA GLU A 372 1.24 14.05 -15.72
C GLU A 372 1.29 15.37 -14.95
N HIS A 373 0.26 15.65 -14.15
CA HIS A 373 0.19 16.87 -13.34
C HIS A 373 1.25 16.91 -12.24
N HIS A 374 1.51 15.78 -11.57
CA HIS A 374 2.38 15.76 -10.39
C HIS A 374 3.80 15.24 -10.66
N LEU A 375 3.96 14.32 -11.58
CA LEU A 375 5.20 13.55 -11.78
C LEU A 375 5.75 13.65 -13.20
N GLY A 376 4.90 13.92 -14.18
CA GLY A 376 5.17 13.80 -15.61
C GLY A 376 6.35 14.64 -16.12
N GLU A 377 6.70 14.45 -17.39
CA GLU A 377 7.89 15.04 -18.01
C GLU A 377 7.89 16.59 -18.00
N LYS A 378 6.72 17.22 -17.89
CA LYS A 378 6.57 18.68 -17.81
C LYS A 378 6.71 19.23 -16.40
N THR A 379 6.81 18.38 -15.40
CA THR A 379 7.02 18.79 -13.99
C THR A 379 8.52 18.90 -13.67
N PRO A 380 8.90 19.52 -12.56
CA PRO A 380 10.30 19.52 -12.11
C PRO A 380 10.90 18.13 -11.88
N LEU A 381 10.07 17.10 -11.66
CA LEU A 381 10.50 15.73 -11.49
C LEU A 381 10.88 15.07 -12.82
N GLY A 382 10.18 15.43 -13.90
CA GLY A 382 10.48 14.98 -15.26
C GLY A 382 10.38 13.46 -15.45
N LEU A 383 9.45 12.78 -14.75
CA LEU A 383 9.34 11.32 -14.81
C LEU A 383 8.59 10.87 -16.06
N LYS A 384 9.16 9.89 -16.75
CA LYS A 384 8.45 9.13 -17.78
C LYS A 384 7.50 8.13 -17.14
N ARG A 385 6.39 7.82 -17.80
CA ARG A 385 5.44 6.82 -17.36
C ARG A 385 6.11 5.46 -17.12
N GLY A 386 6.91 4.95 -18.05
CA GLY A 386 7.59 3.66 -17.94
C GLY A 386 6.63 2.55 -17.50
N LEU A 387 6.93 1.85 -16.40
CA LEU A 387 6.04 0.83 -15.84
C LEU A 387 4.68 1.37 -15.38
N ASN A 388 4.56 2.67 -15.18
CA ASN A 388 3.32 3.35 -14.81
C ASN A 388 2.43 3.73 -16.01
N ALA A 389 2.83 3.39 -17.24
CA ALA A 389 1.96 3.45 -18.40
C ALA A 389 0.88 2.37 -18.33
N GLN A 390 -0.20 2.57 -19.10
CA GLN A 390 -1.25 1.57 -19.26
C GLN A 390 -0.68 0.28 -19.87
N TRP A 391 -1.29 -0.85 -19.55
CA TRP A 391 -0.89 -2.17 -20.05
C TRP A 391 -0.82 -2.26 -21.57
N ASN A 392 -1.77 -1.63 -22.29
CA ASN A 392 -1.82 -1.57 -23.75
C ASN A 392 -0.78 -0.59 -24.36
N LYS A 393 -0.08 0.17 -23.51
CA LYS A 393 1.04 1.07 -23.87
C LYS A 393 2.39 0.59 -23.31
N GLY A 394 2.46 -0.69 -22.90
CA GLY A 394 3.68 -1.34 -22.43
C GLY A 394 4.00 -1.14 -20.95
N GLY A 395 3.07 -0.63 -20.16
CA GLY A 395 3.20 -0.49 -18.71
C GLY A 395 2.51 -1.62 -17.92
N LEU A 396 2.34 -1.40 -16.63
CA LEU A 396 1.72 -2.33 -15.69
C LEU A 396 0.42 -1.79 -15.08
N GLN A 397 -0.02 -0.60 -15.46
CA GLN A 397 -1.32 -0.10 -15.02
C GLN A 397 -2.41 -0.84 -15.79
N TYR A 398 -3.05 -1.76 -15.06
CA TYR A 398 -4.08 -2.66 -15.55
C TYR A 398 -5.26 -2.61 -14.59
N ALA A 399 -6.34 -1.92 -14.98
CA ALA A 399 -7.55 -1.87 -14.18
C ALA A 399 -8.28 -3.22 -14.23
N ILE A 400 -8.83 -3.63 -13.09
CA ILE A 400 -9.80 -4.71 -13.05
C ILE A 400 -11.12 -4.16 -13.59
N PRO A 401 -11.82 -4.85 -14.53
CA PRO A 401 -13.02 -4.33 -15.16
C PRO A 401 -14.13 -4.00 -14.14
N ILE A 402 -14.70 -2.81 -14.24
CA ILE A 402 -15.84 -2.36 -13.43
C ILE A 402 -17.14 -2.81 -14.14
N ARG A 403 -17.73 -3.91 -13.61
CA ARG A 403 -18.97 -4.50 -14.17
C ARG A 403 -19.91 -4.91 -13.07
#